data_0becd6a78a20e6ff9424e3fe2fa6a11b
#
_entry.id   0becd6a78a20e6ff9424e3fe2fa6a11b
#
_cell.length_a   1.000
_cell.length_b   1.000
_cell.length_c   1.000
_cell.angle_alpha   90.00
_cell.angle_beta   90.00
_cell.angle_gamma   90.00
#
_symmetry.space_group_name_H-M   'P 1'
#
loop_
_entity.id
_entity.type
_entity.pdbx_description
1 polymer ?
#
loop_
_entity_poly.entity_id
_entity_poly.type
_entity_poly.pdbx_seq_one_letter_code
_entity_poly.pdbx_strand_id
1 'polypeptide(L)'
;MLKKGKLFLALLLTCFLLGNTFGSIAVNAAGNSASQAAQTVETMSKANEYKAFWFSYYDYDAYRTKYKKRNASTFKKYFTKVVKKGKSLGMNCIIVHVRPFGDAMYKSKYFPWSKCISGKQGKNPGFDPLKIMTSVAHANGF
;
A
#
# COMPACT_ATOMS: atom_id res chain seq x y z
N MET A 1 -44.66 29.41 -57.34
CA MET A 1 -43.56 28.39 -57.25
C MET A 1 -42.54 28.62 -56.14
N LEU A 2 -42.71 29.61 -55.27
CA LEU A 2 -41.71 29.95 -54.24
C LEU A 2 -41.85 29.16 -52.88
N LYS A 3 -42.97 28.48 -52.66
CA LYS A 3 -43.18 27.77 -51.40
C LYS A 3 -42.51 26.40 -51.31
N LYS A 4 -42.28 25.71 -52.41
CA LYS A 4 -41.64 24.36 -52.41
C LYS A 4 -40.13 24.39 -52.14
N GLY A 5 -39.45 25.45 -52.57
CA GLY A 5 -37.98 25.57 -52.33
C GLY A 5 -37.62 25.85 -50.87
N LYS A 6 -38.47 26.59 -50.15
CA LYS A 6 -38.21 26.89 -48.71
C LYS A 6 -38.46 25.66 -47.81
N LEU A 7 -39.40 24.78 -48.20
CA LEU A 7 -39.65 23.55 -47.47
C LEU A 7 -38.52 22.52 -47.66
N PHE A 8 -37.95 22.46 -48.86
CA PHE A 8 -36.80 21.56 -49.15
C PHE A 8 -35.53 22.02 -48.48
N LEU A 9 -35.31 23.31 -48.36
CA LEU A 9 -34.15 23.88 -47.66
C LEU A 9 -34.27 23.65 -46.14
N ALA A 10 -35.47 23.76 -45.59
CA ALA A 10 -35.74 23.46 -44.16
C ALA A 10 -35.52 21.97 -43.82
N LEU A 11 -35.92 21.07 -44.72
CA LEU A 11 -35.74 19.63 -44.52
C LEU A 11 -34.27 19.20 -44.60
N LEU A 12 -33.47 19.79 -45.51
CA LEU A 12 -32.03 19.57 -45.58
C LEU A 12 -31.29 20.10 -44.38
N LEU A 13 -31.71 21.24 -43.83
CA LEU A 13 -31.08 21.84 -42.66
C LEU A 13 -31.36 21.00 -41.38
N THR A 14 -32.57 20.44 -41.27
CA THR A 14 -32.90 19.57 -40.14
C THR A 14 -32.17 18.22 -40.18
N CYS A 15 -31.98 17.62 -41.35
CA CYS A 15 -31.16 16.40 -41.50
C CYS A 15 -29.69 16.64 -41.17
N PHE A 16 -29.12 17.83 -41.48
CA PHE A 16 -27.75 18.15 -41.16
C PHE A 16 -27.52 18.36 -39.66
N LEU A 17 -28.48 18.93 -38.95
CA LEU A 17 -28.44 19.11 -37.52
C LEU A 17 -28.58 17.77 -36.76
N LEU A 18 -29.40 16.85 -37.24
CA LEU A 18 -29.58 15.52 -36.65
C LEU A 18 -28.35 14.62 -36.88
N GLY A 19 -27.68 14.72 -38.00
CA GLY A 19 -26.48 13.93 -38.32
C GLY A 19 -25.29 14.24 -37.39
N ASN A 20 -25.13 15.50 -37.01
CA ASN A 20 -24.02 15.93 -36.16
C ASN A 20 -24.20 15.54 -34.69
N THR A 21 -25.43 15.37 -34.20
CA THR A 21 -25.67 14.96 -32.81
C THR A 21 -25.42 13.46 -32.57
N PHE A 22 -25.67 12.62 -33.59
CA PHE A 22 -25.40 11.17 -33.47
C PHE A 22 -23.89 10.85 -33.42
N GLY A 23 -23.07 11.59 -34.23
CA GLY A 23 -21.62 11.39 -34.22
C GLY A 23 -20.97 11.81 -32.89
N SER A 24 -21.44 12.88 -32.27
CA SER A 24 -20.91 13.39 -30.99
C SER A 24 -21.21 12.47 -29.80
N ILE A 25 -22.39 11.85 -29.78
CA ILE A 25 -22.77 10.92 -28.71
C ILE A 25 -21.93 9.63 -28.77
N ALA A 26 -21.69 9.10 -29.97
CA ALA A 26 -20.90 7.86 -30.13
C ALA A 26 -19.43 8.06 -29.75
N VAL A 27 -18.82 9.19 -30.09
CA VAL A 27 -17.42 9.50 -29.72
C VAL A 27 -17.28 9.71 -28.21
N ASN A 28 -18.24 10.39 -27.58
CA ASN A 28 -18.21 10.59 -26.13
C ASN A 28 -18.41 9.29 -25.34
N ALA A 29 -19.27 8.39 -25.81
CA ALA A 29 -19.48 7.10 -25.15
C ALA A 29 -18.24 6.20 -25.25
N ALA A 30 -17.60 6.15 -26.41
CA ALA A 30 -16.35 5.38 -26.59
C ALA A 30 -15.19 5.97 -25.80
N GLY A 31 -15.04 7.30 -25.77
CA GLY A 31 -14.03 7.98 -24.98
C GLY A 31 -14.18 7.76 -23.48
N ASN A 32 -15.41 7.84 -22.96
CA ASN A 32 -15.71 7.59 -21.56
C ASN A 32 -15.45 6.13 -21.17
N SER A 33 -15.79 5.18 -22.02
CA SER A 33 -15.55 3.75 -21.75
C SER A 33 -14.07 3.42 -21.71
N ALA A 34 -13.27 3.95 -22.62
CA ALA A 34 -11.82 3.76 -22.64
C ALA A 34 -11.15 4.43 -21.43
N SER A 35 -11.56 5.63 -21.06
CA SER A 35 -11.06 6.34 -19.87
C SER A 35 -11.42 5.62 -18.58
N GLN A 36 -12.65 5.10 -18.45
CA GLN A 36 -13.07 4.32 -17.30
C GLN A 36 -12.32 2.98 -17.19
N ALA A 37 -12.10 2.30 -18.32
CA ALA A 37 -11.33 1.06 -18.34
C ALA A 37 -9.86 1.31 -17.93
N ALA A 38 -9.23 2.38 -18.44
CA ALA A 38 -7.87 2.75 -18.06
C ALA A 38 -7.75 3.09 -16.58
N GLN A 39 -8.70 3.85 -16.02
CA GLN A 39 -8.75 4.17 -14.58
C GLN A 39 -8.96 2.92 -13.73
N THR A 40 -9.80 1.99 -14.18
CA THR A 40 -10.04 0.73 -13.47
C THR A 40 -8.78 -0.13 -13.44
N VAL A 41 -8.07 -0.26 -14.56
CA VAL A 41 -6.80 -1.01 -14.64
C VAL A 41 -5.74 -0.36 -13.74
N GLU A 42 -5.61 0.97 -13.76
CA GLU A 42 -4.65 1.67 -12.90
C GLU A 42 -4.99 1.50 -11.41
N THR A 43 -6.26 1.55 -11.05
CA THR A 43 -6.72 1.34 -9.67
C THR A 43 -6.47 -0.09 -9.20
N MET A 44 -6.73 -1.10 -10.04
CA MET A 44 -6.44 -2.50 -9.74
C MET A 44 -4.94 -2.77 -9.64
N SER A 45 -4.11 -2.14 -10.47
CA SER A 45 -2.65 -2.23 -10.39
C SER A 45 -2.12 -1.66 -9.08
N LYS A 46 -2.60 -0.49 -8.66
CA LYS A 46 -2.22 0.14 -7.38
C LYS A 46 -2.69 -0.66 -6.16
N ALA A 47 -3.85 -1.33 -6.23
CA ALA A 47 -4.39 -2.12 -5.12
C ALA A 47 -3.52 -3.33 -4.78
N ASN A 48 -2.80 -3.88 -5.76
CA ASN A 48 -1.95 -5.08 -5.63
C ASN A 48 -0.45 -4.76 -5.49
N GLU A 49 -0.05 -3.50 -5.48
CA GLU A 49 1.34 -3.10 -5.35
C GLU A 49 1.82 -3.20 -3.91
N TYR A 50 2.89 -4.01 -3.66
CA TYR A 50 3.57 -4.04 -2.36
C TYR A 50 4.55 -2.87 -2.24
N LYS A 51 4.21 -1.91 -1.40
CA LYS A 51 5.10 -0.83 -0.97
C LYS A 51 5.72 -1.20 0.36
N ALA A 52 6.89 -1.84 0.29
CA ALA A 52 7.54 -2.43 1.45
C ALA A 52 8.66 -1.55 2.00
N PHE A 53 8.89 -1.63 3.32
CA PHE A 53 10.11 -1.14 3.95
C PHE A 53 10.75 -2.23 4.82
N TRP A 54 12.06 -2.11 5.00
CA TRP A 54 12.81 -3.02 5.84
C TRP A 54 12.80 -2.56 7.29
N PHE A 55 12.55 -3.52 8.20
CA PHE A 55 12.89 -3.42 9.61
C PHE A 55 14.06 -4.36 9.87
N SER A 56 15.26 -3.79 9.86
CA SER A 56 16.52 -4.52 9.85
C SER A 56 17.12 -4.70 11.24
N TYR A 57 18.22 -5.42 11.33
CA TYR A 57 18.96 -5.56 12.60
C TYR A 57 19.47 -4.21 13.15
N TYR A 58 19.72 -3.23 12.31
CA TYR A 58 20.05 -1.86 12.74
C TYR A 58 18.91 -1.19 13.51
N ASP A 59 17.67 -1.48 13.17
CA ASP A 59 16.50 -0.93 13.87
C ASP A 59 16.36 -1.51 15.28
N TYR A 60 16.73 -2.78 15.47
CA TYR A 60 16.80 -3.35 16.82
C TYR A 60 17.93 -2.72 17.64
N ASP A 61 19.08 -2.43 17.03
CA ASP A 61 20.18 -1.74 17.72
C ASP A 61 19.76 -0.30 18.06
N ALA A 62 19.07 0.41 17.16
CA ALA A 62 18.49 1.72 17.45
C ALA A 62 17.50 1.67 18.62
N TYR A 63 16.65 0.63 18.68
CA TYR A 63 15.79 0.40 19.84
C TYR A 63 16.61 0.22 21.13
N ARG A 64 17.64 -0.63 21.11
CA ARG A 64 18.49 -0.89 22.27
C ARG A 64 19.23 0.36 22.76
N THR A 65 19.69 1.20 21.85
CA THR A 65 20.35 2.47 22.17
C THR A 65 19.36 3.46 22.79
N LYS A 66 18.16 3.54 22.23
CA LYS A 66 17.13 4.49 22.65
C LYS A 66 16.51 4.17 24.01
N TYR A 67 16.35 2.90 24.33
CA TYR A 67 15.63 2.47 25.54
C TYR A 67 16.55 1.79 26.54
N LYS A 68 16.80 2.43 27.70
CA LYS A 68 17.52 1.83 28.82
C LYS A 68 16.78 0.61 29.39
N LYS A 69 15.47 0.75 29.62
CA LYS A 69 14.58 -0.35 30.02
C LYS A 69 14.03 -1.04 28.77
N ARG A 70 14.46 -2.27 28.54
CA ARG A 70 14.10 -3.08 27.37
C ARG A 70 13.18 -4.22 27.78
N ASN A 71 11.91 -4.10 27.40
CA ASN A 71 10.87 -5.09 27.68
C ASN A 71 9.80 -5.06 26.59
N ALA A 72 8.80 -5.92 26.67
CA ALA A 72 7.68 -6.02 25.72
C ALA A 72 7.00 -4.67 25.45
N SER A 73 6.73 -3.87 26.50
CA SER A 73 6.03 -2.60 26.39
C SER A 73 6.85 -1.56 25.62
N THR A 74 8.14 -1.39 25.96
CA THR A 74 9.02 -0.43 25.27
C THR A 74 9.30 -0.86 23.83
N PHE A 75 9.43 -2.16 23.57
CA PHE A 75 9.58 -2.67 22.21
C PHE A 75 8.31 -2.44 21.38
N LYS A 76 7.14 -2.77 21.93
CA LYS A 76 5.85 -2.48 21.29
C LYS A 76 5.70 -1.00 20.95
N LYS A 77 6.02 -0.10 21.90
CA LYS A 77 5.98 1.35 21.70
C LYS A 77 6.92 1.81 20.57
N TYR A 78 8.14 1.27 20.53
CA TYR A 78 9.11 1.57 19.48
C TYR A 78 8.62 1.11 18.11
N PHE A 79 8.26 -0.17 17.99
CA PHE A 79 7.82 -0.74 16.72
C PHE A 79 6.51 -0.10 16.21
N THR A 80 5.57 0.24 17.10
CA THR A 80 4.36 0.99 16.73
C THR A 80 4.69 2.35 16.07
N LYS A 81 5.73 3.05 16.57
CA LYS A 81 6.15 4.32 15.93
C LYS A 81 6.70 4.10 14.52
N VAL A 82 7.49 3.04 14.33
CA VAL A 82 8.03 2.67 13.02
C VAL A 82 6.90 2.33 12.05
N VAL A 83 5.97 1.47 12.46
CA VAL A 83 4.81 1.06 11.67
C VAL A 83 3.95 2.26 11.26
N LYS A 84 3.60 3.14 12.22
CA LYS A 84 2.83 4.36 11.94
C LYS A 84 3.55 5.29 10.95
N LYS A 85 4.87 5.41 11.07
CA LYS A 85 5.68 6.18 10.10
C LYS A 85 5.64 5.54 8.71
N GLY A 86 5.80 4.22 8.60
CA GLY A 86 5.65 3.50 7.34
C GLY A 86 4.28 3.73 6.71
N LYS A 87 3.21 3.61 7.51
CA LYS A 87 1.83 3.86 7.05
C LYS A 87 1.63 5.28 6.53
N SER A 88 2.17 6.29 7.24
CA SER A 88 2.08 7.70 6.81
C SER A 88 2.83 7.99 5.50
N LEU A 89 3.73 7.11 5.08
CA LEU A 89 4.46 7.16 3.80
C LEU A 89 3.81 6.28 2.72
N GLY A 90 2.60 5.75 2.97
CA GLY A 90 1.87 4.92 2.02
C GLY A 90 2.39 3.49 1.91
N MET A 91 3.23 3.01 2.86
CA MET A 91 3.68 1.63 2.88
C MET A 91 2.57 0.69 3.34
N ASN A 92 2.54 -0.51 2.76
CA ASN A 92 1.55 -1.56 3.06
C ASN A 92 2.18 -2.93 3.37
N CYS A 93 3.52 -3.02 3.37
CA CYS A 93 4.27 -4.23 3.67
C CYS A 93 5.50 -3.93 4.52
N ILE A 94 5.86 -4.84 5.43
CA ILE A 94 7.05 -4.73 6.28
C ILE A 94 7.88 -5.99 6.09
N ILE A 95 9.14 -5.84 5.69
CA ILE A 95 10.11 -6.93 5.60
C ILE A 95 10.95 -6.89 6.87
N VAL A 96 10.88 -7.93 7.69
CA VAL A 96 11.53 -7.97 9.01
C VAL A 96 12.70 -8.94 9.03
N HIS A 97 13.86 -8.50 9.46
CA HIS A 97 14.98 -9.38 9.78
C HIS A 97 14.70 -10.15 11.08
N VAL A 98 14.30 -11.40 10.95
CA VAL A 98 14.02 -12.26 12.12
C VAL A 98 15.17 -13.21 12.46
N ARG A 99 16.17 -13.35 11.55
CA ARG A 99 17.35 -14.21 11.72
C ARG A 99 18.61 -13.59 11.10
N PRO A 100 19.10 -12.44 11.61
CA PRO A 100 20.17 -11.69 10.94
C PRO A 100 21.55 -12.37 11.02
N PHE A 101 21.83 -13.16 12.07
CA PHE A 101 23.16 -13.72 12.35
C PHE A 101 23.12 -15.21 12.77
N GLY A 102 22.25 -16.01 12.13
CA GLY A 102 22.04 -17.40 12.52
C GLY A 102 21.38 -17.55 13.89
N ASP A 103 20.80 -16.49 14.40
CA ASP A 103 20.06 -16.37 15.65
C ASP A 103 18.56 -16.08 15.37
N ALA A 104 17.74 -15.90 16.39
CA ALA A 104 16.30 -15.71 16.21
C ALA A 104 15.74 -14.54 17.05
N MET A 105 14.77 -13.81 16.46
CA MET A 105 13.93 -12.81 17.12
C MET A 105 12.61 -13.39 17.64
N TYR A 106 12.54 -14.72 17.77
CA TYR A 106 11.39 -15.48 18.25
C TYR A 106 11.87 -16.72 19.02
N LYS A 107 10.99 -17.33 19.80
CA LYS A 107 11.30 -18.57 20.51
C LYS A 107 11.57 -19.70 19.52
N SER A 108 12.79 -20.18 19.47
CA SER A 108 13.24 -21.28 18.59
C SER A 108 13.80 -22.43 19.40
N LYS A 109 13.60 -23.68 18.90
CA LYS A 109 14.28 -24.88 19.42
C LYS A 109 15.68 -25.06 18.82
N TYR A 110 15.97 -24.41 17.69
CA TYR A 110 17.18 -24.62 16.90
C TYR A 110 18.15 -23.45 16.96
N PHE A 111 17.66 -22.24 17.19
CA PHE A 111 18.46 -21.03 17.12
C PHE A 111 18.44 -20.28 18.45
N PRO A 112 19.61 -19.75 18.88
CA PRO A 112 19.69 -18.93 20.08
C PRO A 112 18.95 -17.60 19.89
N TRP A 113 18.55 -16.94 20.97
CA TRP A 113 18.02 -15.59 20.93
C TRP A 113 19.05 -14.61 20.35
N SER A 114 18.61 -13.72 19.48
CA SER A 114 19.47 -12.75 18.83
C SER A 114 20.06 -11.74 19.81
N LYS A 115 21.36 -11.44 19.61
CA LYS A 115 22.04 -10.34 20.30
C LYS A 115 21.40 -8.98 19.98
N CYS A 116 20.80 -8.81 18.82
CA CYS A 116 20.20 -7.56 18.38
C CYS A 116 19.02 -7.12 19.25
N ILE A 117 18.31 -8.05 19.88
CA ILE A 117 17.20 -7.71 20.79
C ILE A 117 17.61 -7.73 22.27
N SER A 118 18.47 -8.69 22.67
CA SER A 118 18.83 -8.93 24.06
C SER A 118 20.14 -8.28 24.50
N GLY A 119 21.01 -7.89 23.51
CA GLY A 119 22.35 -7.42 23.75
C GLY A 119 23.41 -8.51 23.87
N LYS A 120 23.01 -9.78 24.06
CA LYS A 120 23.91 -10.95 24.13
C LYS A 120 23.23 -12.13 23.45
N GLN A 121 23.93 -12.82 22.54
CA GLN A 121 23.41 -14.01 21.88
C GLN A 121 23.01 -15.09 22.88
N GLY A 122 21.90 -15.75 22.66
CA GLY A 122 21.32 -16.77 23.55
C GLY A 122 20.58 -16.22 24.76
N LYS A 123 20.74 -14.95 25.12
CA LYS A 123 20.01 -14.35 26.24
C LYS A 123 18.55 -14.11 25.88
N ASN A 124 17.64 -14.72 26.61
CA ASN A 124 16.21 -14.48 26.47
C ASN A 124 15.86 -13.01 26.75
N PRO A 125 15.19 -12.29 25.84
CA PRO A 125 14.77 -10.90 26.07
C PRO A 125 13.61 -10.75 27.07
N GLY A 126 12.98 -11.86 27.50
CA GLY A 126 11.80 -11.87 28.37
C GLY A 126 10.46 -11.61 27.66
N PHE A 127 10.48 -11.57 26.33
CA PHE A 127 9.28 -11.44 25.48
C PHE A 127 9.57 -12.01 24.09
N ASP A 128 8.53 -12.19 23.27
CA ASP A 128 8.64 -12.62 21.88
C ASP A 128 8.53 -11.40 20.93
N PRO A 129 9.66 -10.94 20.35
CA PRO A 129 9.66 -9.80 19.44
C PRO A 129 8.81 -10.02 18.20
N LEU A 130 8.86 -11.20 17.57
CA LEU A 130 8.12 -11.49 16.34
C LEU A 130 6.60 -11.45 16.61
N LYS A 131 6.15 -12.04 17.72
CA LYS A 131 4.73 -11.98 18.11
C LYS A 131 4.24 -10.55 18.32
N ILE A 132 5.06 -9.68 18.90
CA ILE A 132 4.73 -8.26 19.05
C ILE A 132 4.67 -7.57 17.71
N MET A 133 5.65 -7.83 16.83
CA MET A 133 5.73 -7.19 15.51
C MET A 133 4.54 -7.55 14.63
N THR A 134 4.17 -8.83 14.52
CA THR A 134 3.01 -9.26 13.75
C THR A 134 1.71 -8.66 14.29
N SER A 135 1.52 -8.69 15.62
CA SER A 135 0.33 -8.09 16.26
C SER A 135 0.21 -6.59 15.99
N VAL A 136 1.31 -5.84 16.07
CA VAL A 136 1.32 -4.39 15.83
C VAL A 136 1.13 -4.09 14.35
N ALA A 137 1.75 -4.83 13.44
CA ALA A 137 1.62 -4.65 12.00
C ALA A 137 0.16 -4.85 11.56
N HIS A 138 -0.44 -5.98 11.92
CA HIS A 138 -1.85 -6.28 11.59
C HIS A 138 -2.82 -5.24 12.19
N ALA A 139 -2.61 -4.82 13.44
CA ALA A 139 -3.44 -3.79 14.06
C ALA A 139 -3.35 -2.40 13.38
N ASN A 140 -2.37 -2.18 12.50
CA ASN A 140 -2.18 -0.96 11.73
C ASN A 140 -2.42 -1.15 10.22
N GLY A 141 -2.98 -2.29 9.80
CA GLY A 141 -3.37 -2.57 8.41
C GLY A 141 -2.17 -2.86 7.48
N PHE A 142 -1.17 -3.58 7.98
CA PHE A 142 -0.10 -4.21 7.22
C PHE A 142 -0.36 -5.70 7.07
#